data_2068cb3ab5d5de62289edced7eb7592c
#
_entry.id   2068cb3ab5d5de62289edced7eb7592c
#
_cell.length_a   1.000
_cell.length_b   1.000
_cell.length_c   1.000
_cell.angle_alpha   90.00
_cell.angle_beta   90.00
_cell.angle_gamma   90.00
#
_symmetry.space_group_name_H-M   'P 1'
#
loop_
_entity.id
_entity.type
_entity.pdbx_description
1 polymer ?
#
loop_
_entity_poly.entity_id
_entity_poly.type
_entity_poly.pdbx_seq_one_letter_code
_entity_poly.pdbx_strand_id
1 'polypeptide(L)'
;MIYAAKPIYYLPLLGYLVTSVTAFATVGQGECYPINNTPYQYETTFIKNVTNPDDNQGGVKLDNFYKWDLGKNYQGYCKPSTPAAGYTYFRATSNLAYGDIIDGKQFFKINEYLSAAARIYIWGKGYVSSPFNDVVNSLYETISPDVITNNWNSGAEGWLDIYITKPFVTSLTIPKTKIVALYATRTPGNYANVPMSEVAISGSITVPQGCEINAGQVISIDFGTINSRNFSTKGEKPDAVAPVEKNITFRCFGLTDTAKLSLRVMGRTDADLPSAIASDKPGIGVMVANAQGNVLTPNSTKEPLSLNLPDPANNRNAEVKLQAWPVNTNGLPAPKGVFTATGTLQVDFD
;
A
#
# COMPACT_ATOMS: atom_id res chain seq x y z
N MET A 1 29.22 72.83 -61.16
CA MET A 1 28.88 71.89 -60.05
C MET A 1 27.54 72.30 -59.55
N ILE A 2 26.52 71.47 -59.90
CA ILE A 2 25.11 71.74 -59.57
C ILE A 2 24.71 70.64 -58.58
N TYR A 3 24.45 71.00 -57.34
CA TYR A 3 23.89 70.09 -56.34
C TYR A 3 22.34 70.03 -56.45
N ALA A 4 21.81 68.87 -56.72
CA ALA A 4 20.35 68.64 -56.70
C ALA A 4 19.90 68.18 -55.30
N ALA A 5 19.03 68.93 -54.63
CA ALA A 5 18.38 68.56 -53.40
C ALA A 5 17.22 67.60 -53.63
N LYS A 6 17.17 66.49 -52.92
CA LYS A 6 16.04 65.53 -52.92
C LYS A 6 14.95 65.98 -51.94
N PRO A 7 13.66 65.88 -52.27
CA PRO A 7 12.58 66.20 -51.36
C PRO A 7 12.40 65.06 -50.32
N ILE A 8 12.23 65.43 -49.05
CA ILE A 8 11.88 64.56 -47.95
C ILE A 8 10.38 64.49 -47.87
N TYR A 9 9.82 63.31 -48.08
CA TYR A 9 8.40 63.02 -47.85
C TYR A 9 8.19 62.69 -46.36
N TYR A 10 7.41 63.49 -45.66
CA TYR A 10 6.86 63.16 -44.35
C TYR A 10 5.63 62.30 -44.51
N LEU A 11 5.68 61.03 -44.05
CA LEU A 11 4.51 60.15 -43.87
C LEU A 11 3.88 60.46 -42.49
N PRO A 12 2.61 60.76 -42.38
CA PRO A 12 1.99 60.92 -41.07
C PRO A 12 1.79 59.53 -40.46
N LEU A 13 2.42 59.24 -39.31
CA LEU A 13 2.14 58.09 -38.48
C LEU A 13 0.77 58.26 -37.83
N LEU A 14 -0.26 57.57 -38.37
CA LEU A 14 -1.52 57.38 -37.67
C LEU A 14 -1.27 56.39 -36.48
N GLY A 15 -1.12 56.98 -35.31
CA GLY A 15 -1.11 56.19 -34.06
C GLY A 15 -2.49 55.57 -33.79
N TYR A 16 -2.61 54.28 -34.00
CA TYR A 16 -3.74 53.52 -33.46
C TYR A 16 -3.58 53.42 -31.93
N LEU A 17 -4.35 54.23 -31.20
CA LEU A 17 -4.60 54.01 -29.78
C LEU A 17 -5.36 52.71 -29.62
N VAL A 18 -4.63 51.60 -29.40
CA VAL A 18 -5.24 50.35 -28.91
C VAL A 18 -5.56 50.57 -27.44
N THR A 19 -6.78 50.96 -27.15
CA THR A 19 -7.33 50.92 -25.80
C THR A 19 -7.46 49.45 -25.44
N SER A 20 -6.50 48.91 -24.70
CA SER A 20 -6.66 47.64 -24.01
C SER A 20 -7.78 47.81 -23.00
N VAL A 21 -8.95 47.29 -23.33
CA VAL A 21 -10.03 47.08 -22.36
C VAL A 21 -9.53 45.97 -21.45
N THR A 22 -8.90 46.34 -20.35
CA THR A 22 -8.71 45.44 -19.23
C THR A 22 -10.12 45.11 -18.74
N ALA A 23 -10.61 43.94 -19.07
CA ALA A 23 -11.76 43.34 -18.40
C ALA A 23 -11.36 43.21 -16.92
N PHE A 24 -11.75 44.16 -16.10
CA PHE A 24 -11.75 44.00 -14.65
C PHE A 24 -12.74 42.89 -14.37
N ALA A 25 -12.25 41.67 -14.11
CA ALA A 25 -13.04 40.66 -13.43
C ALA A 25 -13.58 41.34 -12.17
N THR A 26 -14.91 41.45 -12.07
CA THR A 26 -15.56 42.05 -10.91
C THR A 26 -15.27 41.13 -9.74
N VAL A 27 -14.29 41.53 -8.91
CA VAL A 27 -13.87 40.78 -7.74
C VAL A 27 -15.10 40.50 -6.89
N GLY A 28 -15.35 39.20 -6.57
CA GLY A 28 -16.46 38.78 -5.72
C GLY A 28 -17.74 38.36 -6.41
N GLN A 29 -17.87 38.48 -7.75
CA GLN A 29 -19.12 38.11 -8.41
C GLN A 29 -19.35 36.59 -8.38
N GLY A 30 -20.41 36.16 -7.67
CA GLY A 30 -20.83 34.77 -7.58
C GLY A 30 -19.95 33.89 -6.65
N GLU A 31 -18.89 34.42 -6.07
CA GLU A 31 -18.05 33.69 -5.13
C GLU A 31 -18.85 33.28 -3.90
N CYS A 32 -18.63 32.03 -3.44
CA CYS A 32 -19.26 31.54 -2.22
C CYS A 32 -18.23 31.44 -1.09
N TYR A 33 -18.66 31.75 0.11
CA TYR A 33 -17.84 31.85 1.32
C TYR A 33 -18.42 31.02 2.47
N PRO A 34 -17.59 30.36 3.29
CA PRO A 34 -18.03 29.80 4.55
C PRO A 34 -18.33 30.91 5.56
N ILE A 35 -19.15 30.59 6.56
CA ILE A 35 -19.43 31.53 7.65
C ILE A 35 -18.12 31.97 8.31
N ASN A 36 -18.05 33.26 8.71
CA ASN A 36 -16.86 33.85 9.35
C ASN A 36 -15.56 33.69 8.53
N ASN A 37 -15.65 33.44 7.24
CA ASN A 37 -14.51 33.24 6.36
C ASN A 37 -13.57 32.12 6.84
N THR A 38 -14.12 31.09 7.50
CA THR A 38 -13.40 29.95 8.06
C THR A 38 -13.92 28.66 7.43
N PRO A 39 -13.10 27.89 6.70
CA PRO A 39 -13.52 26.66 6.06
C PRO A 39 -14.09 25.66 7.09
N TYR A 40 -15.20 25.03 6.73
CA TYR A 40 -15.73 23.95 7.54
C TYR A 40 -14.81 22.74 7.48
N GLN A 41 -14.47 22.17 8.65
CA GLN A 41 -13.53 21.06 8.76
C GLN A 41 -14.28 19.73 8.83
N TYR A 42 -14.15 18.92 7.80
CA TYR A 42 -14.52 17.51 7.81
C TYR A 42 -13.32 16.67 8.18
N GLU A 43 -13.36 16.09 9.36
CA GLU A 43 -12.26 15.28 9.90
C GLU A 43 -12.73 13.85 10.13
N THR A 44 -11.97 12.91 9.62
CA THR A 44 -12.27 11.50 9.79
C THR A 44 -11.01 10.71 10.14
N THR A 45 -11.19 9.66 10.92
CA THR A 45 -10.11 8.76 11.36
C THR A 45 -10.47 7.33 11.01
N PHE A 46 -9.51 6.57 10.52
CA PHE A 46 -9.70 5.17 10.20
C PHE A 46 -8.61 4.30 10.82
N ILE A 47 -8.97 3.04 11.09
CA ILE A 47 -8.07 1.96 11.44
C ILE A 47 -8.36 0.84 10.45
N LYS A 48 -7.36 0.43 9.69
CA LYS A 48 -7.49 -0.61 8.65
C LYS A 48 -6.42 -1.67 8.81
N ASN A 49 -6.84 -2.92 8.63
CA ASN A 49 -5.95 -4.05 8.56
C ASN A 49 -5.95 -4.56 7.11
N VAL A 50 -4.79 -4.55 6.50
CA VAL A 50 -4.53 -5.27 5.25
C VAL A 50 -4.34 -6.73 5.65
N THR A 51 -5.19 -7.62 5.18
CA THR A 51 -5.17 -9.04 5.57
C THR A 51 -4.42 -9.91 4.57
N ASN A 52 -4.38 -9.47 3.30
CA ASN A 52 -3.60 -10.14 2.27
C ASN A 52 -2.23 -9.45 2.16
N PRO A 53 -1.12 -10.17 2.40
CA PRO A 53 0.22 -9.61 2.28
C PRO A 53 0.55 -9.02 0.90
N ASP A 54 -0.08 -9.54 -0.16
CA ASP A 54 0.13 -9.07 -1.52
C ASP A 54 -0.41 -7.66 -1.74
N ASP A 55 -1.37 -7.23 -0.92
CA ASP A 55 -1.91 -5.87 -0.97
C ASP A 55 -0.93 -4.82 -0.41
N ASN A 56 0.17 -5.24 0.24
CA ASN A 56 1.23 -4.35 0.73
C ASN A 56 2.49 -4.42 -0.14
N GLN A 57 2.34 -4.39 -1.45
CA GLN A 57 3.46 -4.34 -2.38
C GLN A 57 3.48 -3.03 -3.16
N GLY A 58 4.68 -2.58 -3.54
CA GLY A 58 4.83 -1.40 -4.40
C GLY A 58 4.09 -1.61 -5.72
N GLY A 59 3.28 -0.61 -6.10
CA GLY A 59 2.46 -0.67 -7.30
C GLY A 59 1.03 -1.18 -7.08
N VAL A 60 0.67 -1.62 -5.88
CA VAL A 60 -0.68 -2.10 -5.58
C VAL A 60 -1.62 -0.93 -5.29
N LYS A 61 -2.79 -0.97 -5.95
CA LYS A 61 -3.89 -0.04 -5.75
C LYS A 61 -5.02 -0.70 -4.97
N LEU A 62 -5.45 -0.06 -3.90
CA LEU A 62 -6.58 -0.47 -3.07
C LEU A 62 -7.75 0.49 -3.32
N ASP A 63 -8.67 0.09 -4.21
CA ASP A 63 -9.86 0.88 -4.52
C ASP A 63 -10.88 0.80 -3.38
N ASN A 64 -11.61 1.91 -3.17
CA ASN A 64 -12.64 2.02 -2.12
C ASN A 64 -12.12 1.63 -0.73
N PHE A 65 -10.86 1.93 -0.46
CA PHE A 65 -10.17 1.55 0.76
C PHE A 65 -10.89 2.07 2.01
N TYR A 66 -11.38 3.30 1.96
CA TYR A 66 -12.11 3.90 3.06
C TYR A 66 -13.23 4.83 2.56
N LYS A 67 -14.41 4.71 3.16
CA LYS A 67 -15.54 5.63 2.97
C LYS A 67 -15.71 6.47 4.23
N TRP A 68 -15.86 7.78 4.09
CA TRP A 68 -16.37 8.63 5.14
C TRP A 68 -17.77 9.11 4.81
N ASP A 69 -18.60 9.27 5.83
CA ASP A 69 -19.93 9.82 5.78
C ASP A 69 -20.18 10.50 7.12
N LEU A 70 -20.01 11.80 7.17
CA LEU A 70 -20.07 12.59 8.39
C LEU A 70 -21.42 13.25 8.61
N GLY A 71 -22.32 13.22 7.60
CA GLY A 71 -23.73 13.61 7.69
C GLY A 71 -23.97 15.03 8.21
N LYS A 72 -22.99 15.93 8.16
CA LYS A 72 -23.07 17.28 8.74
C LYS A 72 -23.12 18.35 7.66
N ASN A 73 -24.05 19.28 7.84
CA ASN A 73 -24.12 20.50 7.04
C ASN A 73 -23.32 21.62 7.69
N TYR A 74 -22.92 22.57 6.86
CA TYR A 74 -22.26 23.79 7.30
C TYR A 74 -22.94 25.04 6.73
N GLN A 75 -22.56 26.20 7.27
CA GLN A 75 -23.09 27.48 6.88
C GLN A 75 -22.19 28.17 5.87
N GLY A 76 -22.84 28.85 4.91
CA GLY A 76 -22.14 29.65 3.92
C GLY A 76 -23.10 30.58 3.19
N TYR A 77 -22.55 31.44 2.37
CA TYR A 77 -23.28 32.40 1.54
C TYR A 77 -22.55 32.64 0.23
N CYS A 78 -23.25 33.14 -0.79
CA CYS A 78 -22.64 33.55 -2.05
C CYS A 78 -22.86 35.02 -2.33
N LYS A 79 -21.90 35.66 -3.00
CA LYS A 79 -21.99 37.00 -3.51
C LYS A 79 -22.97 37.08 -4.70
N PRO A 80 -23.49 38.29 -5.05
CA PRO A 80 -24.34 38.46 -6.21
C PRO A 80 -23.75 37.82 -7.47
N SER A 81 -24.58 37.16 -8.28
CA SER A 81 -24.22 36.60 -9.58
C SER A 81 -25.19 37.11 -10.66
N THR A 82 -24.74 37.11 -11.89
CA THR A 82 -25.58 37.43 -13.05
C THR A 82 -25.52 36.23 -14.01
N PRO A 83 -26.67 35.52 -14.22
CA PRO A 83 -27.99 35.73 -13.60
C PRO A 83 -28.05 35.31 -12.12
N ALA A 84 -29.02 35.82 -11.37
CA ALA A 84 -29.25 35.49 -9.96
C ALA A 84 -29.70 34.03 -9.76
N ALA A 85 -30.48 33.50 -10.72
CA ALA A 85 -30.83 32.07 -10.76
C ALA A 85 -29.85 31.30 -11.63
N GLY A 86 -29.44 30.13 -11.17
CA GLY A 86 -28.47 29.31 -11.91
C GLY A 86 -27.98 28.10 -11.09
N TYR A 87 -26.91 27.52 -11.53
CA TYR A 87 -26.25 26.40 -10.87
C TYR A 87 -25.12 26.84 -9.93
N THR A 88 -24.78 26.01 -8.99
CA THR A 88 -23.54 26.12 -8.20
C THR A 88 -22.44 25.25 -8.81
N TYR A 89 -21.28 25.83 -8.95
CA TYR A 89 -20.09 25.17 -9.48
C TYR A 89 -19.08 24.94 -8.36
N PHE A 90 -18.40 23.82 -8.42
CA PHE A 90 -17.44 23.41 -7.41
C PHE A 90 -16.05 23.20 -8.02
N ARG A 91 -15.03 23.53 -7.24
CA ARG A 91 -13.62 23.25 -7.49
C ARG A 91 -13.04 22.54 -6.29
N ALA A 92 -12.32 21.43 -6.54
CA ALA A 92 -11.56 20.73 -5.51
C ALA A 92 -10.07 20.79 -5.82
N THR A 93 -9.29 21.14 -4.82
CA THR A 93 -7.81 21.18 -4.88
C THR A 93 -7.21 20.40 -3.74
N SER A 94 -5.91 20.05 -3.87
CA SER A 94 -5.10 19.52 -2.78
C SER A 94 -3.78 20.30 -2.71
N ASN A 95 -3.27 20.49 -1.50
CA ASN A 95 -1.93 21.07 -1.27
C ASN A 95 -0.85 20.01 -1.15
N LEU A 96 -1.21 18.73 -1.25
CA LEU A 96 -0.26 17.63 -1.25
C LEU A 96 0.50 17.56 -2.57
N ALA A 97 1.71 17.04 -2.51
CA ALA A 97 2.51 16.81 -3.71
C ALA A 97 1.80 15.81 -4.64
N TYR A 98 1.81 16.12 -5.93
CA TYR A 98 1.27 15.24 -6.95
C TYR A 98 2.05 13.93 -7.02
N GLY A 99 1.34 12.82 -7.04
CA GLY A 99 1.81 11.48 -7.36
C GLY A 99 1.36 11.10 -8.78
N ASP A 100 1.23 9.80 -9.02
CA ASP A 100 0.86 9.23 -10.32
C ASP A 100 -0.63 9.43 -10.63
N ILE A 101 -0.96 9.43 -11.92
CA ILE A 101 -2.34 9.27 -12.40
C ILE A 101 -2.54 7.78 -12.69
N ILE A 102 -3.44 7.15 -11.95
CA ILE A 102 -3.74 5.72 -12.05
C ILE A 102 -5.23 5.56 -12.32
N ASP A 103 -5.59 4.88 -13.41
CA ASP A 103 -6.98 4.69 -13.87
C ASP A 103 -7.77 6.01 -13.98
N GLY A 104 -7.10 7.07 -14.45
CA GLY A 104 -7.70 8.40 -14.61
C GLY A 104 -7.92 9.17 -13.31
N LYS A 105 -7.46 8.67 -12.16
CA LYS A 105 -7.51 9.35 -10.87
C LYS A 105 -6.14 9.93 -10.53
N GLN A 106 -6.10 11.17 -10.09
CA GLN A 106 -4.87 11.78 -9.56
C GLN A 106 -4.66 11.31 -8.14
N PHE A 107 -3.53 10.66 -7.88
CA PHE A 107 -3.07 10.35 -6.54
C PHE A 107 -2.17 11.47 -6.01
N PHE A 108 -2.24 11.71 -4.70
CA PHE A 108 -1.41 12.68 -3.98
C PHE A 108 -0.56 11.97 -2.95
N LYS A 109 0.70 12.38 -2.81
CA LYS A 109 1.63 11.76 -1.87
C LYS A 109 1.24 12.07 -0.43
N ILE A 110 0.92 11.05 0.35
CA ILE A 110 0.69 11.16 1.79
C ILE A 110 2.02 11.08 2.54
N ASN A 111 2.84 10.11 2.16
CA ASN A 111 4.21 9.91 2.66
C ASN A 111 5.01 9.10 1.63
N GLU A 112 6.19 8.58 2.01
CA GLU A 112 7.02 7.79 1.11
C GLU A 112 6.43 6.40 0.78
N TYR A 113 5.52 5.88 1.60
CA TYR A 113 4.92 4.54 1.45
C TYR A 113 3.60 4.55 0.70
N LEU A 114 2.85 5.65 0.80
CA LEU A 114 1.53 5.71 0.19
C LEU A 114 1.23 7.04 -0.51
N SER A 115 0.41 6.90 -1.55
CA SER A 115 -0.35 7.99 -2.15
C SER A 115 -1.85 7.71 -2.04
N ALA A 116 -2.67 8.74 -2.05
CA ALA A 116 -4.12 8.62 -1.94
C ALA A 116 -4.83 9.45 -3.01
N ALA A 117 -5.95 8.92 -3.52
CA ALA A 117 -6.90 9.65 -4.35
C ALA A 117 -8.24 9.74 -3.65
N ALA A 118 -8.91 10.89 -3.74
CA ALA A 118 -10.18 11.11 -3.09
C ALA A 118 -11.29 11.35 -4.12
N ARG A 119 -12.46 10.77 -3.87
CA ARG A 119 -13.72 11.10 -4.56
C ARG A 119 -14.63 11.78 -3.57
N ILE A 120 -15.02 13.00 -3.89
CA ILE A 120 -15.78 13.88 -3.00
C ILE A 120 -17.23 13.93 -3.45
N TYR A 121 -18.15 13.81 -2.51
CA TYR A 121 -19.57 14.00 -2.77
C TYR A 121 -19.89 15.49 -2.98
N ILE A 122 -20.52 15.77 -4.10
CA ILE A 122 -21.07 17.08 -4.46
C ILE A 122 -22.59 16.98 -4.47
N TRP A 123 -23.26 17.80 -3.66
CA TRP A 123 -24.72 17.82 -3.59
C TRP A 123 -25.35 18.00 -4.97
N GLY A 124 -26.29 17.11 -5.31
CA GLY A 124 -26.97 17.11 -6.61
C GLY A 124 -26.16 16.57 -7.78
N LYS A 125 -24.86 16.20 -7.57
CA LYS A 125 -24.00 15.62 -8.61
C LYS A 125 -23.55 14.19 -8.29
N GLY A 126 -23.31 13.89 -7.00
CA GLY A 126 -22.70 12.63 -6.57
C GLY A 126 -21.18 12.73 -6.39
N TYR A 127 -20.49 11.58 -6.46
CA TYR A 127 -19.05 11.51 -6.21
C TYR A 127 -18.22 11.93 -7.42
N VAL A 128 -17.26 12.84 -7.21
CA VAL A 128 -16.35 13.36 -8.23
C VAL A 128 -14.91 13.18 -7.78
N SER A 129 -14.05 12.67 -8.66
CA SER A 129 -12.62 12.49 -8.37
C SER A 129 -11.90 13.84 -8.29
N SER A 130 -11.24 14.11 -7.18
CA SER A 130 -10.39 15.27 -6.97
C SER A 130 -9.01 15.06 -7.66
N PRO A 131 -8.39 16.10 -8.23
CA PRO A 131 -8.85 17.50 -8.32
C PRO A 131 -9.82 17.72 -9.47
N PHE A 132 -10.64 18.75 -9.38
CA PHE A 132 -11.55 19.15 -10.45
C PHE A 132 -11.84 20.67 -10.43
N ASN A 133 -12.28 21.20 -11.58
CA ASN A 133 -12.74 22.57 -11.72
C ASN A 133 -14.13 22.61 -12.34
N ASP A 134 -14.92 23.61 -11.96
CA ASP A 134 -16.22 23.96 -12.53
C ASP A 134 -17.21 22.78 -12.65
N VAL A 135 -17.18 21.87 -11.69
CA VAL A 135 -18.15 20.78 -11.60
C VAL A 135 -19.50 21.34 -11.14
N VAL A 136 -20.49 21.28 -12.00
CA VAL A 136 -21.85 21.76 -11.73
C VAL A 136 -22.62 20.78 -10.84
N ASN A 137 -23.37 21.30 -9.88
CA ASN A 137 -24.20 20.50 -8.97
C ASN A 137 -25.53 19.99 -9.56
N SER A 138 -25.86 20.37 -10.79
CA SER A 138 -27.12 20.01 -11.47
C SER A 138 -28.42 20.51 -10.79
N LEU A 139 -28.33 21.36 -9.77
CA LEU A 139 -29.46 21.97 -9.08
C LEU A 139 -29.57 23.43 -9.51
N TYR A 140 -30.67 23.74 -10.23
CA TYR A 140 -30.95 25.09 -10.65
C TYR A 140 -31.71 25.82 -9.56
N GLU A 141 -31.09 26.81 -8.95
CA GLU A 141 -31.62 27.51 -7.78
C GLU A 141 -31.47 29.03 -7.90
N THR A 142 -32.37 29.76 -7.23
CA THR A 142 -32.19 31.19 -6.93
C THR A 142 -31.60 31.29 -5.53
N ILE A 143 -30.35 31.74 -5.43
CA ILE A 143 -29.69 31.98 -4.15
C ILE A 143 -29.78 33.49 -3.88
N SER A 144 -30.37 33.86 -2.74
CA SER A 144 -30.36 35.25 -2.30
C SER A 144 -28.94 35.68 -1.97
N PRO A 145 -28.41 36.74 -2.61
CA PRO A 145 -27.04 37.17 -2.35
C PRO A 145 -26.83 37.58 -0.90
N ASP A 146 -25.64 37.25 -0.38
CA ASP A 146 -25.21 37.56 0.99
C ASP A 146 -26.09 36.98 2.11
N VAL A 147 -27.07 36.12 1.77
CA VAL A 147 -27.89 35.41 2.76
C VAL A 147 -27.19 34.13 3.17
N ILE A 148 -26.98 33.98 4.48
CA ILE A 148 -26.39 32.77 5.07
C ILE A 148 -27.42 31.64 4.99
N THR A 149 -26.99 30.52 4.40
CA THR A 149 -27.72 29.25 4.39
C THR A 149 -26.96 28.19 5.17
N ASN A 150 -27.66 27.19 5.70
CA ASN A 150 -27.10 26.12 6.53
C ASN A 150 -27.25 24.71 5.93
N ASN A 151 -27.41 24.65 4.63
CA ASN A 151 -27.66 23.41 3.89
C ASN A 151 -26.46 22.95 3.04
N TRP A 152 -25.28 23.54 3.20
CA TRP A 152 -24.08 23.12 2.51
C TRP A 152 -23.56 21.81 3.10
N ASN A 153 -23.43 20.76 2.28
CA ASN A 153 -22.94 19.45 2.70
C ASN A 153 -21.91 18.83 1.75
N SER A 154 -21.58 19.52 0.67
CA SER A 154 -20.55 19.02 -0.26
C SER A 154 -19.23 18.83 0.47
N GLY A 155 -18.64 17.62 0.33
CA GLY A 155 -17.46 17.19 1.08
C GLY A 155 -17.77 16.38 2.34
N ALA A 156 -19.03 16.34 2.82
CA ALA A 156 -19.41 15.53 3.99
C ALA A 156 -19.20 14.03 3.79
N GLU A 157 -19.28 13.57 2.56
CA GLU A 157 -19.08 12.18 2.18
C GLU A 157 -17.98 12.06 1.13
N GLY A 158 -17.32 10.91 1.12
CA GLY A 158 -16.34 10.59 0.09
C GLY A 158 -15.73 9.21 0.23
N TRP A 159 -14.90 8.89 -0.73
CA TRP A 159 -14.12 7.67 -0.80
C TRP A 159 -12.64 7.99 -0.92
N LEU A 160 -11.83 7.16 -0.28
CA LEU A 160 -10.39 7.18 -0.39
C LEU A 160 -9.93 5.90 -1.10
N ASP A 161 -9.15 6.08 -2.14
CA ASP A 161 -8.39 5.01 -2.78
C ASP A 161 -6.92 5.17 -2.36
N ILE A 162 -6.24 4.07 -2.07
CA ILE A 162 -4.83 4.07 -1.67
C ILE A 162 -3.98 3.41 -2.74
N TYR A 163 -2.81 3.96 -2.97
CA TYR A 163 -1.76 3.35 -3.79
C TYR A 163 -0.51 3.16 -2.93
N ILE A 164 -0.07 1.91 -2.82
CA ILE A 164 1.15 1.56 -2.10
C ILE A 164 2.34 1.88 -2.99
N THR A 165 3.14 2.85 -2.60
CA THR A 165 4.37 3.25 -3.31
C THR A 165 5.52 2.31 -2.94
N LYS A 166 5.61 1.97 -1.65
CA LYS A 166 6.58 1.04 -1.09
C LYS A 166 5.91 0.17 -0.04
N PRO A 167 6.28 -1.10 0.09
CA PRO A 167 5.80 -1.91 1.21
C PRO A 167 6.27 -1.30 2.54
N PHE A 168 5.44 -1.42 3.55
CA PHE A 168 5.76 -1.02 4.92
C PHE A 168 5.58 -2.18 5.88
N VAL A 169 6.12 -2.05 7.07
CA VAL A 169 6.19 -3.15 8.04
C VAL A 169 5.33 -2.82 9.26
N THR A 170 4.69 -3.84 9.82
CA THR A 170 3.88 -3.80 11.04
C THR A 170 2.69 -2.85 10.92
N SER A 171 2.91 -1.56 11.01
CA SER A 171 1.86 -0.54 10.90
C SER A 171 2.41 0.78 10.39
N LEU A 172 1.57 1.50 9.67
CA LEU A 172 1.84 2.84 9.18
C LEU A 172 0.80 3.80 9.76
N THR A 173 1.27 4.81 10.49
CA THR A 173 0.41 5.88 11.02
C THR A 173 0.35 7.03 10.02
N ILE A 174 -0.86 7.48 9.73
CA ILE A 174 -1.13 8.65 8.91
C ILE A 174 -1.53 9.79 9.89
N PRO A 175 -0.70 10.80 10.07
CA PRO A 175 -1.08 11.95 10.88
C PRO A 175 -2.23 12.71 10.21
N LYS A 176 -2.90 13.61 10.94
CA LYS A 176 -3.96 14.44 10.39
C LYS A 176 -3.43 15.17 9.14
N THR A 177 -3.96 14.78 7.99
CA THR A 177 -3.53 15.24 6.68
C THR A 177 -4.72 15.78 5.89
N LYS A 178 -4.64 17.05 5.48
CA LYS A 178 -5.64 17.66 4.63
C LYS A 178 -5.48 17.12 3.22
N ILE A 179 -6.51 16.45 2.71
CA ILE A 179 -6.49 15.82 1.38
C ILE A 179 -7.19 16.65 0.32
N VAL A 180 -8.22 17.41 0.69
CA VAL A 180 -9.02 18.22 -0.25
C VAL A 180 -9.43 19.55 0.40
N ALA A 181 -9.36 20.63 -0.40
CA ALA A 181 -10.01 21.91 -0.17
C ALA A 181 -11.09 22.10 -1.25
N LEU A 182 -12.35 22.32 -0.82
CA LEU A 182 -13.51 22.44 -1.70
C LEU A 182 -14.01 23.88 -1.75
N TYR A 183 -14.11 24.42 -2.94
CA TYR A 183 -14.60 25.78 -3.22
C TYR A 183 -15.91 25.71 -3.96
N ALA A 184 -16.73 26.75 -3.80
CA ALA A 184 -17.99 26.90 -4.54
C ALA A 184 -18.13 28.31 -5.15
N THR A 185 -18.87 28.39 -6.25
CA THR A 185 -19.18 29.64 -6.92
C THR A 185 -20.46 29.53 -7.71
N ARG A 186 -21.12 30.69 -7.96
CA ARG A 186 -22.24 30.85 -8.88
C ARG A 186 -21.77 31.28 -10.28
N THR A 187 -20.49 31.70 -10.41
CA THR A 187 -19.89 32.15 -11.66
C THR A 187 -18.71 31.26 -11.97
N PRO A 188 -18.78 30.35 -12.96
CA PRO A 188 -17.68 29.43 -13.29
C PRO A 188 -16.35 30.16 -13.42
N GLY A 189 -15.29 29.55 -12.87
CA GLY A 189 -13.93 30.09 -12.88
C GLY A 189 -13.66 31.18 -11.83
N ASN A 190 -14.68 31.79 -11.22
CA ASN A 190 -14.51 32.83 -10.20
C ASN A 190 -14.76 32.28 -8.79
N TYR A 191 -13.73 31.87 -8.13
CA TYR A 191 -13.78 31.26 -6.80
C TYR A 191 -13.13 32.16 -5.75
N ALA A 192 -13.73 32.22 -4.57
CA ALA A 192 -13.10 32.81 -3.41
C ALA A 192 -11.72 32.22 -3.14
N ASN A 193 -10.86 32.96 -2.45
CA ASN A 193 -9.57 32.49 -2.00
C ASN A 193 -9.65 31.58 -0.75
N VAL A 194 -10.82 31.50 -0.12
CA VAL A 194 -11.11 30.66 1.04
C VAL A 194 -12.02 29.51 0.63
N PRO A 195 -11.67 28.24 0.91
CA PRO A 195 -12.55 27.13 0.60
C PRO A 195 -13.80 27.12 1.48
N MET A 196 -14.89 26.55 0.96
CA MET A 196 -16.14 26.33 1.72
C MET A 196 -15.94 25.28 2.81
N SER A 197 -15.25 24.21 2.45
CA SER A 197 -14.91 23.12 3.38
C SER A 197 -13.56 22.50 3.05
N GLU A 198 -12.98 21.84 4.03
CA GLU A 198 -11.75 21.06 3.91
C GLU A 198 -11.97 19.67 4.46
N VAL A 199 -11.37 18.68 3.82
CA VAL A 199 -11.42 17.29 4.27
C VAL A 199 -10.02 16.88 4.72
N ALA A 200 -9.92 16.42 5.97
CA ALA A 200 -8.71 15.86 6.54
C ALA A 200 -8.94 14.42 7.00
N ILE A 201 -7.96 13.58 6.75
CA ILE A 201 -7.91 12.20 7.20
C ILE A 201 -6.81 12.02 8.23
N SER A 202 -7.00 11.05 9.11
CA SER A 202 -5.95 10.49 9.98
C SER A 202 -6.22 9.00 10.15
N GLY A 203 -5.24 8.26 10.63
CA GLY A 203 -5.48 6.85 10.89
C GLY A 203 -4.24 5.98 10.93
N SER A 204 -4.46 4.67 10.91
CA SER A 204 -3.41 3.67 10.83
C SER A 204 -3.80 2.52 9.90
N ILE A 205 -2.79 1.96 9.26
CA ILE A 205 -2.88 0.77 8.43
C ILE A 205 -1.92 -0.25 8.99
N THR A 206 -2.39 -1.43 9.37
CA THR A 206 -1.58 -2.56 9.80
C THR A 206 -1.49 -3.61 8.70
N VAL A 207 -0.34 -4.27 8.60
CA VAL A 207 -0.09 -5.35 7.66
C VAL A 207 0.38 -6.59 8.41
N PRO A 208 0.02 -7.81 7.94
CA PRO A 208 0.50 -9.03 8.57
C PRO A 208 2.00 -9.18 8.36
N GLN A 209 2.64 -9.87 9.31
CA GLN A 209 4.02 -10.31 9.23
C GLN A 209 4.06 -11.82 9.20
N GLY A 210 4.93 -12.39 8.39
CA GLY A 210 5.08 -13.85 8.35
C GLY A 210 5.95 -14.33 7.20
N CYS A 211 6.13 -15.65 7.17
CA CYS A 211 6.74 -16.34 6.04
C CYS A 211 5.91 -17.56 5.68
N GLU A 212 5.67 -17.75 4.39
CA GLU A 212 5.12 -18.98 3.82
C GLU A 212 6.27 -19.89 3.40
N ILE A 213 6.18 -21.16 3.74
CA ILE A 213 7.14 -22.19 3.35
C ILE A 213 6.52 -23.02 2.24
N ASN A 214 7.18 -23.15 1.09
CA ASN A 214 6.70 -23.89 -0.08
C ASN A 214 5.22 -23.62 -0.43
N ALA A 215 4.79 -22.40 -0.27
CA ALA A 215 3.39 -21.98 -0.45
C ALA A 215 2.38 -22.86 0.33
N GLY A 216 2.75 -23.32 1.54
CA GLY A 216 1.91 -24.16 2.39
C GLY A 216 1.84 -25.65 1.99
N GLN A 217 2.64 -26.08 1.02
CA GLN A 217 2.62 -27.48 0.56
C GLN A 217 3.44 -28.40 1.46
N VAL A 218 2.98 -29.64 1.59
CA VAL A 218 3.72 -30.71 2.29
C VAL A 218 4.93 -31.16 1.45
N ILE A 219 6.10 -31.20 2.07
CA ILE A 219 7.33 -31.68 1.46
C ILE A 219 7.45 -33.18 1.72
N SER A 220 7.32 -34.00 0.69
CA SER A 220 7.53 -35.44 0.78
C SER A 220 8.94 -35.83 0.37
N ILE A 221 9.55 -36.70 1.18
CA ILE A 221 10.88 -37.28 0.94
C ILE A 221 10.72 -38.79 0.92
N ASP A 222 11.03 -39.40 -0.20
CA ASP A 222 11.06 -40.85 -0.37
C ASP A 222 12.55 -41.32 -0.41
N PHE A 223 12.91 -42.20 0.50
CA PHE A 223 14.23 -42.77 0.56
C PHE A 223 14.41 -44.06 -0.24
N GLY A 224 13.30 -44.51 -0.88
CA GLY A 224 13.29 -45.76 -1.62
C GLY A 224 13.47 -47.01 -0.76
N THR A 225 13.92 -48.08 -1.38
CA THR A 225 14.18 -49.36 -0.69
C THR A 225 15.63 -49.44 -0.25
N ILE A 226 15.84 -49.60 1.04
CA ILE A 226 17.18 -49.70 1.67
C ILE A 226 17.38 -51.07 2.30
N ASN A 227 18.50 -51.69 2.07
CA ASN A 227 18.82 -52.96 2.71
C ASN A 227 19.06 -52.72 4.22
N SER A 228 18.32 -53.44 5.07
CA SER A 228 18.44 -53.31 6.52
C SER A 228 19.86 -53.58 7.06
N ARG A 229 20.68 -54.36 6.34
CA ARG A 229 22.10 -54.58 6.71
C ARG A 229 22.96 -53.34 6.59
N ASN A 230 22.53 -52.34 5.79
CA ASN A 230 23.26 -51.09 5.64
C ASN A 230 23.07 -50.16 6.86
N PHE A 231 22.11 -50.46 7.75
CA PHE A 231 21.91 -49.72 9.01
C PHE A 231 22.73 -50.35 10.14
N SER A 232 24.06 -50.38 9.99
CA SER A 232 24.94 -51.12 10.91
C SER A 232 25.43 -50.28 12.08
N THR A 233 25.61 -48.97 11.90
CA THR A 233 26.25 -48.11 12.90
C THR A 233 25.28 -47.04 13.39
N LYS A 234 25.23 -46.86 14.71
CA LYS A 234 24.41 -45.81 15.34
C LYS A 234 24.86 -44.41 14.91
N GLY A 235 23.91 -43.60 14.47
CA GLY A 235 24.14 -42.22 14.11
C GLY A 235 24.75 -41.99 12.72
N GLU A 236 25.16 -43.05 12.04
CA GLU A 236 25.73 -42.98 10.71
C GLU A 236 24.67 -43.15 9.61
N LYS A 237 24.91 -42.49 8.49
CA LYS A 237 24.10 -42.67 7.28
C LYS A 237 24.38 -44.09 6.74
N PRO A 238 23.32 -44.84 6.34
CA PRO A 238 23.51 -46.17 5.78
C PRO A 238 24.42 -46.15 4.55
N ASP A 239 25.25 -47.19 4.41
CA ASP A 239 26.08 -47.35 3.23
C ASP A 239 25.26 -47.40 1.96
N ALA A 240 25.80 -46.78 0.89
CA ALA A 240 25.15 -46.67 -0.42
C ALA A 240 23.82 -45.87 -0.45
N VAL A 241 23.46 -45.17 0.63
CA VAL A 241 22.33 -44.24 0.64
C VAL A 241 22.83 -42.82 0.46
N ALA A 242 22.46 -42.19 -0.64
CA ALA A 242 22.69 -40.75 -0.83
C ALA A 242 21.67 -39.94 -0.03
N PRO A 243 22.04 -38.79 0.58
CA PRO A 243 21.08 -37.86 1.11
C PRO A 243 20.12 -37.40 0.03
N VAL A 244 18.83 -37.33 0.35
CA VAL A 244 17.83 -36.73 -0.53
C VAL A 244 17.85 -35.24 -0.33
N GLU A 245 18.10 -34.50 -1.42
CA GLU A 245 18.12 -33.06 -1.38
C GLU A 245 16.74 -32.49 -1.72
N LYS A 246 16.33 -31.42 -1.03
CA LYS A 246 15.13 -30.64 -1.29
C LYS A 246 15.44 -29.16 -1.22
N ASN A 247 14.99 -28.43 -2.24
CA ASN A 247 14.99 -27.00 -2.22
C ASN A 247 13.68 -26.53 -1.55
N ILE A 248 13.82 -25.72 -0.52
CA ILE A 248 12.74 -25.18 0.27
C ILE A 248 12.64 -23.69 -0.04
N THR A 249 11.52 -23.25 -0.57
CA THR A 249 11.26 -21.85 -0.88
C THR A 249 10.51 -21.18 0.27
N PHE A 250 10.89 -19.94 0.56
CA PHE A 250 10.24 -19.09 1.55
C PHE A 250 9.77 -17.81 0.89
N ARG A 251 8.58 -17.38 1.23
CA ARG A 251 8.05 -16.08 0.87
C ARG A 251 7.68 -15.34 2.14
N CYS A 252 8.46 -14.31 2.47
CA CYS A 252 8.25 -13.52 3.69
C CYS A 252 7.66 -12.15 3.37
N PHE A 253 6.84 -11.62 4.28
CA PHE A 253 6.14 -10.35 4.11
C PHE A 253 6.06 -9.58 5.43
N GLY A 254 5.91 -8.25 5.33
CA GLY A 254 5.77 -7.37 6.48
C GLY A 254 7.02 -7.29 7.38
N LEU A 255 8.22 -7.52 6.84
CA LEU A 255 9.47 -7.53 7.58
C LEU A 255 10.28 -6.25 7.38
N THR A 256 11.06 -5.85 8.39
CA THR A 256 12.04 -4.76 8.28
C THR A 256 13.26 -5.21 7.46
N ASP A 257 14.03 -4.25 6.94
CA ASP A 257 15.28 -4.54 6.21
C ASP A 257 16.35 -5.15 7.11
N THR A 258 16.19 -4.97 8.41
CA THR A 258 17.11 -5.50 9.43
C THR A 258 16.62 -6.79 10.07
N ALA A 259 15.46 -7.32 9.67
CA ALA A 259 14.91 -8.54 10.21
C ALA A 259 15.88 -9.72 9.96
N LYS A 260 16.24 -10.41 11.02
CA LYS A 260 17.00 -11.65 10.95
C LYS A 260 16.02 -12.80 11.05
N LEU A 261 16.15 -13.74 10.14
CA LEU A 261 15.33 -14.94 10.12
C LEU A 261 16.19 -16.17 10.26
N SER A 262 15.66 -17.14 10.96
CA SER A 262 16.27 -18.44 11.08
C SER A 262 15.27 -19.57 10.87
N LEU A 263 15.75 -20.69 10.36
CA LEU A 263 14.98 -21.90 10.12
C LEU A 263 15.35 -22.97 11.14
N ARG A 264 14.34 -23.56 11.75
CA ARG A 264 14.50 -24.74 12.61
C ARG A 264 13.68 -25.93 12.11
N VAL A 265 14.22 -27.10 12.38
CA VAL A 265 13.48 -28.36 12.20
C VAL A 265 12.79 -28.69 13.51
N MET A 266 11.49 -28.92 13.48
CA MET A 266 10.67 -29.29 14.62
C MET A 266 10.17 -30.71 14.43
N GLY A 267 10.14 -31.51 15.50
CA GLY A 267 9.64 -32.88 15.41
C GLY A 267 9.86 -33.67 16.67
N ARG A 268 9.29 -34.86 16.72
CA ARG A 268 9.58 -35.82 17.80
C ARG A 268 11.01 -36.29 17.66
N THR A 269 11.86 -36.00 18.64
CA THR A 269 13.25 -36.49 18.68
C THR A 269 13.29 -37.98 19.01
N ASP A 270 14.26 -38.69 18.42
CA ASP A 270 14.51 -40.07 18.79
C ASP A 270 15.15 -40.11 20.18
N ALA A 271 14.70 -41.05 21.03
CA ALA A 271 15.19 -41.15 22.41
C ALA A 271 16.66 -41.57 22.51
N ASP A 272 17.11 -42.42 21.60
CA ASP A 272 18.46 -42.92 21.57
C ASP A 272 19.43 -42.02 20.79
N LEU A 273 18.89 -41.23 19.83
CA LEU A 273 19.65 -40.29 18.99
C LEU A 273 18.90 -38.98 18.85
N PRO A 274 19.01 -38.04 19.83
CA PRO A 274 18.23 -36.78 19.82
C PRO A 274 18.46 -35.85 18.62
N SER A 275 19.53 -36.05 17.86
CA SER A 275 19.77 -35.31 16.60
C SER A 275 18.93 -35.82 15.42
N ALA A 276 18.17 -36.91 15.58
CA ALA A 276 17.27 -37.43 14.56
C ALA A 276 15.79 -37.21 14.92
N ILE A 277 14.98 -37.03 13.90
CA ILE A 277 13.51 -37.14 14.01
C ILE A 277 13.16 -38.60 14.16
N ALA A 278 12.41 -38.93 15.18
CA ALA A 278 11.97 -40.31 15.42
C ALA A 278 11.00 -40.78 14.31
N SER A 279 11.16 -42.00 13.86
CA SER A 279 10.15 -42.62 12.97
C SER A 279 9.10 -43.42 13.79
N ASP A 280 8.15 -44.02 13.09
CA ASP A 280 7.20 -44.99 13.63
C ASP A 280 7.84 -46.38 13.89
N LYS A 281 9.09 -46.59 13.43
CA LYS A 281 9.89 -47.82 13.66
C LYS A 281 10.98 -47.55 14.68
N PRO A 282 10.95 -48.16 15.86
CA PRO A 282 12.05 -48.06 16.84
C PRO A 282 13.41 -48.46 16.23
N GLY A 283 14.45 -47.68 16.52
CA GLY A 283 15.78 -47.88 16.00
C GLY A 283 16.06 -47.29 14.62
N ILE A 284 15.04 -46.63 14.00
CA ILE A 284 15.22 -45.86 12.76
C ILE A 284 14.74 -44.44 13.00
N GLY A 285 15.57 -43.46 12.66
CA GLY A 285 15.23 -42.03 12.64
C GLY A 285 15.61 -41.39 11.31
N VAL A 286 15.31 -40.11 11.17
CA VAL A 286 15.67 -39.30 10.00
C VAL A 286 16.50 -38.11 10.45
N MET A 287 17.70 -37.97 9.89
CA MET A 287 18.55 -36.80 10.04
C MET A 287 18.18 -35.78 8.97
N VAL A 288 18.16 -34.50 9.35
CA VAL A 288 18.02 -33.37 8.45
C VAL A 288 19.25 -32.48 8.59
N ALA A 289 19.80 -32.02 7.48
CA ALA A 289 21.00 -31.17 7.45
C ALA A 289 20.85 -30.02 6.46
N ASN A 290 21.68 -29.00 6.59
CA ASN A 290 21.82 -27.96 5.60
C ASN A 290 22.60 -28.43 4.36
N ALA A 291 22.77 -27.55 3.36
CA ALA A 291 23.52 -27.85 2.14
C ALA A 291 24.99 -28.26 2.38
N GLN A 292 25.57 -27.85 3.49
CA GLN A 292 26.96 -28.18 3.89
C GLN A 292 27.08 -29.52 4.66
N GLY A 293 25.93 -30.16 4.92
CA GLY A 293 25.90 -31.42 5.69
C GLY A 293 25.86 -31.22 7.21
N ASN A 294 25.75 -29.98 7.69
CA ASN A 294 25.61 -29.72 9.13
C ASN A 294 24.20 -30.11 9.59
N VAL A 295 24.13 -31.00 10.57
CA VAL A 295 22.88 -31.54 11.07
C VAL A 295 22.08 -30.46 11.82
N LEU A 296 20.81 -30.35 11.50
CA LEU A 296 19.85 -29.50 12.19
C LEU A 296 19.15 -30.33 13.25
N THR A 297 19.60 -30.22 14.49
CA THR A 297 19.01 -30.98 15.61
C THR A 297 17.55 -30.54 15.81
N PRO A 298 16.57 -31.46 15.80
CA PRO A 298 15.18 -31.12 15.96
C PRO A 298 14.93 -30.39 17.28
N ASN A 299 14.06 -29.34 17.23
CA ASN A 299 13.67 -28.48 18.35
C ASN A 299 14.81 -27.64 18.96
N SER A 300 16.01 -27.67 18.39
CA SER A 300 17.17 -26.90 18.92
C SER A 300 17.04 -25.43 18.54
N THR A 301 17.33 -24.55 19.51
CA THR A 301 17.48 -23.10 19.31
C THR A 301 18.93 -22.63 19.26
N LYS A 302 19.87 -23.56 19.43
CA LYS A 302 21.29 -23.21 19.56
C LYS A 302 22.02 -22.99 18.25
N GLU A 303 21.58 -23.69 17.20
CA GLU A 303 22.21 -23.66 15.88
C GLU A 303 21.15 -23.61 14.78
N PRO A 304 20.37 -22.52 14.74
CA PRO A 304 19.36 -22.35 13.68
C PRO A 304 20.07 -22.07 12.35
N LEU A 305 19.44 -22.47 11.25
CA LEU A 305 19.92 -22.15 9.93
C LEU A 305 19.48 -20.72 9.57
N SER A 306 20.44 -19.79 9.46
CA SER A 306 20.13 -18.41 9.06
C SER A 306 19.55 -18.35 7.65
N LEU A 307 18.46 -17.61 7.49
CA LEU A 307 17.83 -17.34 6.20
C LEU A 307 18.30 -15.97 5.70
N ASN A 308 18.98 -15.96 4.57
CA ASN A 308 19.34 -14.73 3.88
C ASN A 308 18.24 -14.36 2.91
N LEU A 309 17.57 -13.21 3.13
CA LEU A 309 16.59 -12.66 2.23
C LEU A 309 17.28 -11.69 1.26
N PRO A 310 17.32 -11.98 -0.05
CA PRO A 310 18.15 -11.21 -0.98
C PRO A 310 17.65 -9.80 -1.28
N ASP A 311 16.39 -9.50 -1.10
CA ASP A 311 15.85 -8.14 -1.33
C ASP A 311 14.73 -7.80 -0.33
N PRO A 312 14.99 -6.86 0.58
CA PRO A 312 14.00 -6.44 1.55
C PRO A 312 12.80 -5.68 0.96
N ALA A 313 12.97 -5.03 -0.20
CA ALA A 313 11.99 -4.03 -0.66
C ALA A 313 10.85 -4.59 -1.53
N ASN A 314 11.09 -5.63 -2.33
CA ASN A 314 10.12 -6.04 -3.34
C ASN A 314 9.79 -7.51 -3.44
N ASN A 315 10.64 -8.41 -2.98
CA ASN A 315 10.38 -9.84 -3.13
C ASN A 315 11.22 -10.65 -2.14
N ARG A 316 10.69 -10.84 -0.94
CA ARG A 316 11.38 -11.55 0.14
C ARG A 316 11.27 -13.06 -0.04
N ASN A 317 11.64 -13.54 -1.22
CA ASN A 317 11.78 -14.95 -1.49
C ASN A 317 13.20 -15.40 -1.13
N ALA A 318 13.29 -16.44 -0.35
CA ALA A 318 14.53 -17.15 -0.07
C ALA A 318 14.39 -18.60 -0.49
N GLU A 319 15.51 -19.21 -0.81
CA GLU A 319 15.60 -20.64 -1.07
C GLU A 319 16.69 -21.23 -0.19
N VAL A 320 16.38 -22.36 0.44
CA VAL A 320 17.32 -23.10 1.26
C VAL A 320 17.33 -24.55 0.80
N LYS A 321 18.52 -25.08 0.60
CA LYS A 321 18.70 -26.49 0.31
C LYS A 321 18.85 -27.27 1.62
N LEU A 322 17.97 -28.25 1.83
CA LEU A 322 18.05 -29.22 2.91
C LEU A 322 18.38 -30.61 2.36
N GLN A 323 19.06 -31.35 3.17
CA GLN A 323 19.38 -32.78 2.94
C GLN A 323 18.73 -33.62 4.02
N ALA A 324 18.22 -34.79 3.65
CA ALA A 324 17.71 -35.73 4.64
C ALA A 324 18.13 -37.16 4.30
N TRP A 325 18.38 -37.95 5.33
CA TRP A 325 18.71 -39.39 5.22
C TRP A 325 18.26 -40.16 6.45
N PRO A 326 17.88 -41.42 6.31
CA PRO A 326 17.57 -42.28 7.45
C PRO A 326 18.84 -42.71 8.17
N VAL A 327 18.74 -42.98 9.49
CA VAL A 327 19.83 -43.43 10.32
C VAL A 327 19.41 -44.55 11.28
N ASN A 328 20.35 -45.39 11.69
CA ASN A 328 20.17 -46.25 12.84
C ASN A 328 20.29 -45.42 14.12
N THR A 329 19.32 -45.48 15.01
CA THR A 329 19.33 -44.66 16.21
C THR A 329 19.80 -45.36 17.47
N ASN A 330 19.77 -46.70 17.55
CA ASN A 330 20.07 -47.46 18.75
C ASN A 330 21.25 -48.44 18.63
N GLY A 331 21.83 -48.63 17.42
CA GLY A 331 22.94 -49.55 17.18
C GLY A 331 22.52 -51.02 17.07
N LEU A 332 21.22 -51.31 17.11
CA LEU A 332 20.70 -52.67 16.94
C LEU A 332 20.35 -52.91 15.45
N PRO A 333 20.23 -54.20 15.04
CA PRO A 333 19.77 -54.51 13.68
C PRO A 333 18.47 -53.80 13.35
N ALA A 334 18.44 -53.08 12.23
CA ALA A 334 17.26 -52.30 11.81
C ALA A 334 16.06 -53.23 11.53
N PRO A 335 14.86 -52.87 11.99
CA PRO A 335 13.66 -53.62 11.72
C PRO A 335 13.29 -53.56 10.23
N LYS A 336 12.68 -54.63 9.72
CA LYS A 336 12.18 -54.68 8.34
C LYS A 336 10.83 -53.96 8.21
N GLY A 337 10.53 -53.48 7.03
CA GLY A 337 9.26 -52.89 6.65
C GLY A 337 9.35 -51.37 6.45
N VAL A 338 8.21 -50.75 6.08
CA VAL A 338 8.12 -49.34 5.84
C VAL A 338 8.25 -48.57 7.15
N PHE A 339 8.95 -47.45 7.12
CA PHE A 339 9.01 -46.49 8.22
C PHE A 339 8.58 -45.09 7.71
N THR A 340 8.04 -44.30 8.61
CA THR A 340 7.62 -42.92 8.35
C THR A 340 8.08 -42.03 9.49
N ALA A 341 8.64 -40.89 9.15
CA ALA A 341 8.95 -39.81 10.09
C ALA A 341 8.31 -38.50 9.65
N THR A 342 7.85 -37.73 10.60
CA THR A 342 7.22 -36.43 10.32
C THR A 342 7.91 -35.34 11.12
N GLY A 343 8.24 -34.25 10.47
CA GLY A 343 8.75 -33.01 11.06
C GLY A 343 8.09 -31.78 10.44
N THR A 344 8.29 -30.64 11.06
CA THR A 344 7.83 -29.35 10.59
C THR A 344 9.03 -28.40 10.47
N LEU A 345 9.02 -27.56 9.45
CA LEU A 345 9.95 -26.43 9.34
C LEU A 345 9.31 -25.21 9.98
N GLN A 346 10.05 -24.54 10.84
CA GLN A 346 9.63 -23.33 11.53
C GLN A 346 10.61 -22.20 11.21
N VAL A 347 10.06 -21.04 10.83
CA VAL A 347 10.83 -19.80 10.69
C VAL A 347 10.65 -19.00 11.97
N ASP A 348 11.78 -18.59 12.55
CA ASP A 348 11.81 -17.70 13.70
C ASP A 348 12.28 -16.32 13.26
N PHE A 349 11.76 -15.32 13.94
CA PHE A 349 12.09 -13.89 13.76
C PHE A 349 12.95 -13.48 14.95
N ASP A 350 14.22 -13.09 14.70
CA ASP A 350 15.20 -12.68 15.69
C ASP A 350 15.28 -11.15 15.84
#